data_9348346afda3ff9df165cff8f35b6868
#
_entry.id   9348346afda3ff9df165cff8f35b6868
#
_cell.length_a   1.000
_cell.length_b   1.000
_cell.length_c   1.000
_cell.angle_alpha   90.00
_cell.angle_beta   90.00
_cell.angle_gamma   90.00
#
_symmetry.space_group_name_H-M   'P 1'
#
loop_
_entity.id
_entity.type
_entity.pdbx_description
1 polymer ?
#
loop_
_entity_poly.entity_id
_entity_poly.type
_entity_poly.pdbx_seq_one_letter_code
_entity_poly.pdbx_strand_id
1 'polypeptide(L)'
;PEYAERALHTISVTYQRSHDEKFGGILHMLSDNGTDEQYKDWNAARHLKWDEKVWWTQAEALCALLTSADRTGDSAAWEEFKTLFLWCREHFFDPDYGEWYAVLNRDGSPRMKLKGGIQKAAFHIPRALYQCSCILKKYVAETGDCDAQT
;
A
#
# COMPACT_ATOMS: atom_id res chain seq x y z
N PRO A 1 -19.11 -16.67 5.99
CA PRO A 1 -18.08 -17.26 5.14
C PRO A 1 -18.00 -16.55 3.79
N GLU A 2 -19.09 -16.47 3.03
CA GLU A 2 -19.13 -15.94 1.66
C GLU A 2 -18.55 -14.52 1.50
N TYR A 3 -18.87 -13.58 2.38
CA TYR A 3 -18.32 -12.22 2.29
C TYR A 3 -16.81 -12.17 2.56
N ALA A 4 -16.31 -13.02 3.45
CA ALA A 4 -14.89 -13.10 3.72
C ALA A 4 -14.11 -13.66 2.51
N GLU A 5 -14.64 -14.72 1.88
CA GLU A 5 -14.07 -15.32 0.67
C GLU A 5 -14.05 -14.33 -0.49
N ARG A 6 -15.14 -13.59 -0.70
CA ARG A 6 -15.20 -12.53 -1.70
C ARG A 6 -14.20 -11.41 -1.42
N ALA A 7 -14.06 -11.00 -0.17
CA ALA A 7 -13.08 -9.97 0.21
C ALA A 7 -11.65 -10.42 -0.07
N LEU A 8 -11.27 -11.64 0.32
CA LEU A 8 -9.95 -12.21 0.05
C LEU A 8 -9.67 -12.31 -1.46
N HIS A 9 -10.64 -12.79 -2.23
CA HIS A 9 -10.53 -12.83 -3.69
C HIS A 9 -10.33 -11.43 -4.29
N THR A 10 -11.11 -10.44 -3.83
CA THR A 10 -10.99 -9.05 -4.29
C THR A 10 -9.62 -8.48 -3.99
N ILE A 11 -9.08 -8.72 -2.79
CA ILE A 11 -7.73 -8.28 -2.40
C ILE A 11 -6.69 -8.83 -3.38
N SER A 12 -6.69 -10.14 -3.60
CA SER A 12 -5.73 -10.80 -4.49
C SER A 12 -5.81 -10.26 -5.92
N VAL A 13 -6.99 -10.25 -6.52
CA VAL A 13 -7.18 -9.79 -7.91
C VAL A 13 -6.82 -8.30 -8.05
N THR A 14 -7.23 -7.46 -7.09
CA THR A 14 -6.93 -6.03 -7.15
C THR A 14 -5.44 -5.77 -7.03
N TYR A 15 -4.76 -6.43 -6.10
CA TYR A 15 -3.33 -6.28 -5.94
C TYR A 15 -2.56 -6.72 -7.19
N GLN A 16 -2.83 -7.91 -7.71
CA GLN A 16 -2.17 -8.43 -8.91
C GLN A 16 -2.32 -7.51 -10.12
N ARG A 17 -3.50 -6.89 -10.29
CA ARG A 17 -3.75 -5.95 -11.38
C ARG A 17 -3.16 -4.55 -11.16
N SER A 18 -3.03 -4.12 -9.91
CA SER A 18 -2.54 -2.78 -9.58
C SER A 18 -1.03 -2.72 -9.33
N HIS A 19 -0.38 -3.84 -9.08
CA HIS A 19 1.06 -3.89 -8.86
C HIS A 19 1.81 -3.43 -10.12
N ASP A 20 2.74 -2.51 -9.94
CA ASP A 20 3.57 -2.02 -11.04
C ASP A 20 4.85 -2.87 -11.11
N GLU A 21 4.86 -3.86 -12.01
CA GLU A 21 6.00 -4.78 -12.18
C GLU A 21 7.31 -4.06 -12.54
N LYS A 22 7.21 -2.88 -13.16
CA LYS A 22 8.41 -2.15 -13.61
C LYS A 22 9.03 -1.29 -12.50
N PHE A 23 8.20 -0.64 -11.69
CA PHE A 23 8.67 0.37 -10.72
C PHE A 23 8.30 0.04 -9.27
N GLY A 24 7.55 -1.04 -9.05
CA GLY A 24 7.04 -1.40 -7.73
C GLY A 24 5.89 -0.52 -7.25
N GLY A 25 5.38 -0.86 -6.07
CA GLY A 25 4.18 -0.22 -5.53
C GLY A 25 2.93 -0.52 -6.35
N ILE A 26 1.81 0.09 -5.98
CA ILE A 26 0.56 -0.07 -6.73
C ILE A 26 0.16 1.23 -7.44
N LEU A 27 -0.46 1.07 -8.60
CA LEU A 27 -0.97 2.17 -9.42
C LEU A 27 -2.19 2.81 -8.76
N HIS A 28 -2.39 4.11 -8.99
CA HIS A 28 -3.52 4.85 -8.41
C HIS A 28 -4.86 4.39 -8.96
N MET A 29 -4.92 4.10 -10.24
CA MET A 29 -6.16 3.68 -10.91
C MET A 29 -5.91 2.53 -11.87
N LEU A 30 -6.92 1.71 -12.04
CA LEU A 30 -6.97 0.64 -13.02
C LEU A 30 -8.22 0.81 -13.89
N SER A 31 -8.09 0.51 -15.17
CA SER A 31 -9.26 0.32 -16.02
C SER A 31 -9.83 -1.07 -15.87
N ASP A 32 -11.09 -1.24 -16.20
CA ASP A 32 -11.77 -2.53 -16.22
C ASP A 32 -11.19 -3.50 -17.26
N ASN A 33 -10.71 -2.96 -18.38
CA ASN A 33 -10.13 -3.71 -19.50
C ASN A 33 -8.60 -3.71 -19.55
N GLY A 34 -7.90 -3.10 -18.58
CA GLY A 34 -6.44 -3.05 -18.50
C GLY A 34 -5.79 -2.06 -19.46
N THR A 35 -6.55 -1.20 -20.13
CA THR A 35 -6.03 -0.14 -21.03
C THR A 35 -6.21 1.22 -20.37
N ASP A 36 -5.16 1.73 -19.73
CA ASP A 36 -5.25 2.94 -18.92
C ASP A 36 -5.17 4.24 -19.75
N GLU A 37 -4.88 4.13 -21.03
CA GLU A 37 -4.73 5.28 -21.91
C GLU A 37 -5.96 6.18 -22.00
N GLN A 38 -7.15 5.60 -21.95
CA GLN A 38 -8.41 6.35 -22.01
C GLN A 38 -8.70 7.19 -20.75
N TYR A 39 -7.96 6.94 -19.65
CA TYR A 39 -8.14 7.63 -18.38
C TYR A 39 -7.03 8.65 -18.08
N LYS A 40 -6.16 8.93 -19.04
CA LYS A 40 -5.05 9.90 -18.87
C LYS A 40 -5.51 11.25 -18.32
N ASP A 41 -6.72 11.67 -18.68
CA ASP A 41 -7.29 12.97 -18.30
C ASP A 41 -8.44 12.88 -17.29
N TRP A 42 -8.81 11.67 -16.86
CA TRP A 42 -10.02 11.49 -16.03
C TRP A 42 -10.00 12.28 -14.73
N ASN A 43 -8.84 12.53 -14.17
CA ASN A 43 -8.71 13.26 -12.90
C ASN A 43 -8.00 14.61 -13.07
N ALA A 44 -8.19 15.28 -14.18
CA ALA A 44 -7.62 16.61 -14.45
C ALA A 44 -7.94 17.61 -13.33
N ALA A 45 -9.15 17.54 -12.77
CA ALA A 45 -9.57 18.40 -11.64
C ALA A 45 -8.78 18.18 -10.34
N ARG A 46 -8.19 17.00 -10.15
CA ARG A 46 -7.37 16.66 -8.97
C ARG A 46 -5.88 16.63 -9.26
N HIS A 47 -5.50 16.88 -10.51
CA HIS A 47 -4.11 16.83 -10.98
C HIS A 47 -3.38 15.50 -10.65
N LEU A 48 -4.12 14.39 -10.50
CA LEU A 48 -3.57 13.06 -10.29
C LEU A 48 -3.60 12.27 -11.59
N LYS A 49 -2.51 11.55 -11.86
CA LYS A 49 -2.43 10.63 -13.01
C LYS A 49 -2.78 9.22 -12.58
N TRP A 50 -3.19 8.39 -13.53
CA TRP A 50 -3.54 6.99 -13.27
C TRP A 50 -2.34 6.16 -12.75
N ASP A 51 -1.14 6.47 -13.22
CA ASP A 51 0.10 5.75 -12.92
C ASP A 51 0.88 6.31 -11.73
N GLU A 52 0.40 7.37 -11.09
CA GLU A 52 1.03 7.89 -9.87
C GLU A 52 0.85 6.92 -8.71
N LYS A 53 1.75 7.04 -7.74
CA LYS A 53 1.67 6.30 -6.49
C LYS A 53 1.10 7.24 -5.42
N VAL A 54 -0.06 6.88 -4.89
CA VAL A 54 -0.78 7.71 -3.92
C VAL A 54 -0.73 7.06 -2.54
N TRP A 55 -0.50 7.83 -1.49
CA TRP A 55 -0.26 7.36 -0.12
C TRP A 55 -1.32 6.39 0.41
N TRP A 56 -2.59 6.74 0.21
CA TRP A 56 -3.68 5.96 0.81
C TRP A 56 -3.87 4.60 0.13
N THR A 57 -3.67 4.51 -1.17
CA THR A 57 -3.79 3.23 -1.88
C THR A 57 -2.74 2.24 -1.41
N GLN A 58 -1.50 2.69 -1.20
CA GLN A 58 -0.44 1.85 -0.66
C GLN A 58 -0.74 1.43 0.79
N ALA A 59 -1.17 2.36 1.63
CA ALA A 59 -1.50 2.08 3.03
C ALA A 59 -2.64 1.06 3.16
N GLU A 60 -3.71 1.20 2.37
CA GLU A 60 -4.81 0.24 2.34
C GLU A 60 -4.39 -1.13 1.81
N ALA A 61 -3.54 -1.16 0.78
CA ALA A 61 -3.03 -2.41 0.23
C ALA A 61 -2.16 -3.16 1.25
N LEU A 62 -1.28 -2.47 1.98
CA LEU A 62 -0.50 -3.08 3.07
C LEU A 62 -1.39 -3.74 4.11
N CYS A 63 -2.42 -3.02 4.55
CA CYS A 63 -3.37 -3.53 5.53
C CYS A 63 -4.14 -4.74 5.00
N ALA A 64 -4.58 -4.68 3.75
CA ALA A 64 -5.35 -5.75 3.12
C ALA A 64 -4.51 -7.02 2.91
N LEU A 65 -3.29 -6.90 2.38
CA LEU A 65 -2.38 -8.02 2.14
C LEU A 65 -2.00 -8.72 3.45
N LEU A 66 -1.59 -7.95 4.47
CA LEU A 66 -1.22 -8.55 5.75
C LEU A 66 -2.42 -9.21 6.45
N THR A 67 -3.61 -8.61 6.35
CA THR A 67 -4.83 -9.23 6.89
C THR A 67 -5.17 -10.51 6.13
N SER A 68 -4.98 -10.54 4.81
CA SER A 68 -5.16 -11.75 4.00
C SER A 68 -4.20 -12.84 4.44
N ALA A 69 -2.92 -12.53 4.55
CA ALA A 69 -1.88 -13.47 5.00
C ALA A 69 -2.17 -14.04 6.41
N ASP A 70 -2.52 -13.18 7.38
CA ASP A 70 -2.86 -13.58 8.76
C ASP A 70 -4.07 -14.51 8.81
N ARG A 71 -5.07 -14.30 7.95
CA ARG A 71 -6.29 -15.10 7.95
C ARG A 71 -6.20 -16.42 7.21
N THR A 72 -5.39 -16.47 6.18
CA THR A 72 -5.33 -17.63 5.27
C THR A 72 -4.09 -18.48 5.48
N GLY A 73 -3.04 -17.92 6.09
CA GLY A 73 -1.71 -18.55 6.13
C GLY A 73 -1.01 -18.55 4.77
N ASP A 74 -1.50 -17.76 3.80
CA ASP A 74 -0.95 -17.74 2.44
C ASP A 74 0.40 -17.05 2.41
N SER A 75 1.43 -17.82 2.08
CA SER A 75 2.80 -17.33 1.97
C SER A 75 2.97 -16.32 0.81
N ALA A 76 2.19 -16.41 -0.26
CA ALA A 76 2.25 -15.46 -1.36
C ALA A 76 1.77 -14.08 -0.91
N ALA A 77 0.64 -13.99 -0.22
CA ALA A 77 0.14 -12.73 0.35
C ALA A 77 1.12 -12.11 1.35
N TRP A 78 1.85 -12.95 2.09
CA TRP A 78 2.91 -12.51 3.00
C TRP A 78 4.10 -11.89 2.24
N GLU A 79 4.56 -12.52 1.16
CA GLU A 79 5.65 -11.99 0.33
C GLU A 79 5.22 -10.70 -0.39
N GLU A 80 3.99 -10.63 -0.88
CA GLU A 80 3.43 -9.43 -1.50
C GLU A 80 3.39 -8.26 -0.49
N PHE A 81 2.96 -8.52 0.75
CA PHE A 81 3.00 -7.54 1.83
C PHE A 81 4.42 -7.04 2.10
N LYS A 82 5.39 -7.94 2.27
CA LYS A 82 6.79 -7.58 2.53
C LYS A 82 7.37 -6.72 1.40
N THR A 83 7.15 -7.14 0.18
CA THR A 83 7.62 -6.43 -1.01
C THR A 83 7.06 -5.01 -1.05
N LEU A 84 5.75 -4.86 -0.87
CA LEU A 84 5.09 -3.56 -0.87
C LEU A 84 5.54 -2.70 0.32
N PHE A 85 5.70 -3.29 1.50
CA PHE A 85 6.16 -2.58 2.69
C PHE A 85 7.56 -2.01 2.53
N LEU A 86 8.51 -2.81 2.03
CA LEU A 86 9.88 -2.37 1.79
C LEU A 86 9.93 -1.26 0.74
N TRP A 87 9.15 -1.40 -0.33
CA TRP A 87 9.01 -0.37 -1.34
C TRP A 87 8.43 0.94 -0.77
N CYS A 88 7.38 0.87 0.04
CA CYS A 88 6.81 2.05 0.70
C CYS A 88 7.80 2.72 1.65
N ARG A 89 8.57 1.93 2.41
CA ARG A 89 9.59 2.45 3.32
C ARG A 89 10.70 3.21 2.56
N GLU A 90 11.06 2.72 1.39
CA GLU A 90 12.12 3.33 0.57
C GLU A 90 11.64 4.64 -0.10
N HIS A 91 10.40 4.66 -0.61
CA HIS A 91 9.96 5.73 -1.50
C HIS A 91 9.04 6.76 -0.84
N PHE A 92 8.14 6.32 0.04
CA PHE A 92 7.17 7.22 0.67
C PHE A 92 7.68 7.88 1.94
N PHE A 93 8.46 7.16 2.74
CA PHE A 93 8.93 7.66 4.03
C PHE A 93 10.00 8.73 3.87
N ASP A 94 9.81 9.88 4.54
CA ASP A 94 10.83 10.91 4.60
C ASP A 94 11.78 10.62 5.78
N PRO A 95 13.05 10.31 5.52
CA PRO A 95 13.99 9.94 6.57
C PRO A 95 14.36 11.09 7.50
N ASP A 96 14.23 12.34 7.04
CA ASP A 96 14.66 13.52 7.80
C ASP A 96 13.57 14.02 8.75
N TYR A 97 12.31 13.99 8.29
CA TYR A 97 11.19 14.59 9.03
C TYR A 97 10.05 13.62 9.34
N GLY A 98 10.21 12.35 8.98
CA GLY A 98 9.15 11.36 9.15
C GLY A 98 7.95 11.61 8.23
N GLU A 99 6.89 10.80 8.41
CA GLU A 99 5.66 10.83 7.62
C GLU A 99 5.90 10.45 6.13
N TRP A 100 4.85 10.11 5.46
CA TRP A 100 4.85 9.75 4.04
C TRP A 100 4.59 10.97 3.15
N TYR A 101 5.23 11.01 2.00
CA TYR A 101 4.82 11.92 0.92
C TYR A 101 3.39 11.59 0.47
N ALA A 102 2.66 12.60 -0.04
CA ALA A 102 1.29 12.39 -0.48
C ALA A 102 1.21 11.64 -1.82
N VAL A 103 2.05 12.05 -2.77
CA VAL A 103 2.04 11.53 -4.14
C VAL A 103 3.46 11.38 -4.65
N LEU A 104 3.76 10.23 -5.22
CA LEU A 104 4.98 9.97 -5.95
C LEU A 104 4.68 9.86 -7.45
N ASN A 105 5.67 10.16 -8.27
CA ASN A 105 5.68 9.77 -9.67
C ASN A 105 5.69 8.24 -9.79
N ARG A 106 5.40 7.72 -10.96
CA ARG A 106 5.39 6.28 -11.21
C ARG A 106 6.69 5.58 -10.82
N ASP A 107 7.83 6.23 -11.03
CA ASP A 107 9.17 5.71 -10.70
C ASP A 107 9.52 5.74 -9.19
N GLY A 108 8.61 6.19 -8.34
CA GLY A 108 8.82 6.29 -6.90
C GLY A 108 9.44 7.60 -6.42
N SER A 109 9.82 8.50 -7.32
CA SER A 109 10.34 9.81 -6.92
C SER A 109 9.23 10.71 -6.37
N PRO A 110 9.47 11.52 -5.31
CA PRO A 110 8.46 12.43 -4.79
C PRO A 110 8.01 13.45 -5.83
N ARG A 111 6.69 13.44 -6.15
CA ARG A 111 6.10 14.46 -7.01
C ARG A 111 6.05 15.83 -6.32
N MET A 112 5.71 15.82 -5.04
CA MET A 112 5.71 16.98 -4.16
C MET A 112 6.21 16.57 -2.79
N LYS A 113 7.05 17.39 -2.17
CA LYS A 113 7.53 17.14 -0.80
C LYS A 113 6.51 17.50 0.30
N LEU A 114 5.27 17.79 -0.07
CA LEU A 114 4.18 18.04 0.88
C LEU A 114 3.70 16.72 1.48
N LYS A 115 3.51 16.69 2.79
CA LYS A 115 3.08 15.52 3.56
C LYS A 115 1.65 15.65 4.08
N GLY A 116 1.06 16.81 4.01
CA GLY A 116 -0.32 17.09 4.40
C GLY A 116 -1.08 17.88 3.35
N GLY A 117 -2.39 17.88 3.41
CA GLY A 117 -3.25 18.61 2.49
C GLY A 117 -4.72 18.36 2.78
N ILE A 118 -5.60 18.98 2.00
CA ILE A 118 -7.06 18.85 2.17
C ILE A 118 -7.51 17.37 2.16
N GLN A 119 -6.85 16.53 1.37
CA GLN A 119 -7.22 15.13 1.24
C GLN A 119 -6.33 14.18 2.08
N LYS A 120 -5.12 14.60 2.43
CA LYS A 120 -4.20 13.80 3.23
C LYS A 120 -4.23 14.24 4.69
N ALA A 121 -5.04 13.56 5.46
CA ALA A 121 -5.13 13.70 6.91
C ALA A 121 -4.61 12.44 7.62
N ALA A 122 -4.56 12.48 8.95
CA ALA A 122 -4.07 11.39 9.78
C ALA A 122 -5.08 10.22 9.91
N PHE A 123 -5.51 9.64 8.80
CA PHE A 123 -6.43 8.50 8.81
C PHE A 123 -5.79 7.23 8.22
N HIS A 124 -5.50 7.20 6.93
CA HIS A 124 -5.08 5.97 6.23
C HIS A 124 -3.77 5.41 6.77
N ILE A 125 -2.73 6.24 6.85
CA ILE A 125 -1.39 5.80 7.27
C ILE A 125 -1.38 5.35 8.73
N PRO A 126 -1.80 6.16 9.72
CA PRO A 126 -1.77 5.74 11.12
C PRO A 126 -2.62 4.49 11.37
N ARG A 127 -3.80 4.40 10.74
CA ARG A 127 -4.67 3.24 10.87
C ARG A 127 -4.02 1.98 10.29
N ALA A 128 -3.51 2.06 9.06
CA ALA A 128 -2.89 0.92 8.41
C ALA A 128 -1.65 0.43 9.17
N LEU A 129 -0.75 1.33 9.56
CA LEU A 129 0.45 0.99 10.32
C LEU A 129 0.10 0.41 11.70
N TYR A 130 -0.91 0.95 12.37
CA TYR A 130 -1.39 0.41 13.65
C TYR A 130 -1.95 -1.01 13.49
N GLN A 131 -2.81 -1.24 12.51
CA GLN A 131 -3.37 -2.57 12.25
C GLN A 131 -2.28 -3.57 11.85
N CYS A 132 -1.37 -3.18 10.97
CA CYS A 132 -0.22 -4.03 10.61
C CYS A 132 0.65 -4.34 11.84
N SER A 133 0.94 -3.36 12.68
CA SER A 133 1.68 -3.55 13.94
C SER A 133 0.99 -4.55 14.88
N CYS A 134 -0.33 -4.48 15.02
CA CYS A 134 -1.09 -5.42 15.85
C CYS A 134 -1.00 -6.86 15.33
N ILE A 135 -1.04 -7.05 14.02
CA ILE A 135 -0.89 -8.39 13.41
C ILE A 135 0.55 -8.90 13.59
N LEU A 136 1.55 -8.08 13.24
CA LEU A 136 2.96 -8.46 13.32
C LEU A 136 3.41 -8.82 14.74
N LYS A 137 2.89 -8.15 15.76
CA LYS A 137 3.20 -8.46 17.17
C LYS A 137 2.82 -9.89 17.56
N LYS A 138 1.78 -10.48 16.97
CA LYS A 138 1.41 -11.89 17.23
C LYS A 138 2.53 -12.82 16.76
N TYR A 139 3.05 -12.60 15.57
CA TYR A 139 4.12 -13.42 14.99
C TYR A 139 5.43 -13.29 15.76
N VAL A 140 5.81 -12.07 16.17
CA VAL A 140 7.00 -11.86 17.01
C VAL A 140 6.88 -12.58 18.37
N ALA A 141 5.71 -12.52 19.00
CA ALA A 141 5.48 -13.22 20.27
C ALA A 141 5.53 -14.76 20.13
N GLU A 142 5.08 -15.30 19.01
CA GLU A 142 5.08 -16.73 18.72
C GLU A 142 6.48 -17.27 18.38
N THR A 143 7.33 -16.46 17.76
CA THR A 143 8.69 -16.86 17.35
C THR A 143 9.73 -16.75 18.46
N GLY A 144 9.38 -16.14 19.61
CA GLY A 144 10.32 -15.99 20.74
C GLY A 144 11.47 -15.02 20.48
N ASP A 145 11.54 -14.38 19.33
CA ASP A 145 12.56 -13.38 18.99
C ASP A 145 12.22 -12.00 19.59
N CYS A 146 12.23 -11.95 20.91
CA CYS A 146 12.09 -10.69 21.65
C CYS A 146 13.45 -10.25 22.21
N ASP A 147 14.51 -10.34 21.43
CA ASP A 147 15.79 -9.67 21.68
C ASP A 147 15.88 -8.37 20.86
N ALA A 148 14.94 -7.48 21.08
CA ALA A 148 15.11 -6.08 20.73
C ALA A 148 15.68 -5.38 21.98
N GLN A 149 16.97 -5.54 22.19
CA GLN A 149 17.72 -4.67 23.07
C GLN A 149 18.05 -3.38 22.35
N THR A 150 17.64 -2.28 23.02
CA THR A 150 18.06 -0.86 22.92
C THR A 150 17.81 -0.15 21.62
#